data_4a1cf0b0965e2a13966ed10979c155f5
#
_entry.id   4a1cf0b0965e2a13966ed10979c155f5
#
_cell.length_a   1.000
_cell.length_b   1.000
_cell.length_c   1.000
_cell.angle_alpha   90.00
_cell.angle_beta   90.00
_cell.angle_gamma   90.00
#
_symmetry.space_group_name_H-M   'P 1'
#
loop_
_entity.id
_entity.type
_entity.pdbx_description
1 polymer ?
#
loop_
_entity_poly.entity_id
_entity_poly.type
_entity_poly.pdbx_seq_one_letter_code
_entity_poly.pdbx_strand_id
1 'polypeptide(L)'
;MMQFVIAAPRSGSGKTTVTCALLAALKKRGMDPCAFKSGPDYIDPMFHRSVLGVESHNLDLYLSAKNTVRELYAYYAAGHGAVVCEGAMGFYDGQGLTTRASAWELADALDLPVLLVVQPKGASVTLAAEIQGLVHFKPESHIAGILLNDCSEKLFRMLKPLLETETGLPVLGYLPRLPQAVVKSRHLGLKTAGEITDLAQKIGLLADALEANLDWATLEALTERPAPAPVPPPALQTAGVRIAVAQDEAFCFAYA
;
A
#
# COMPACT_ATOMS: atom_id res chain seq x y z
N MET A 1 -15.51 7.45 0.11
CA MET A 1 -14.15 7.41 -0.49
C MET A 1 -13.42 6.21 0.06
N MET A 2 -12.81 5.39 -0.80
CA MET A 2 -12.02 4.23 -0.33
C MET A 2 -10.72 4.69 0.31
N GLN A 3 -10.41 4.20 1.51
CA GLN A 3 -9.19 4.57 2.26
C GLN A 3 -8.69 3.35 3.04
N PHE A 4 -7.47 2.90 2.82
CA PHE A 4 -6.92 1.71 3.46
C PHE A 4 -5.40 1.64 3.43
N VAL A 5 -4.86 0.81 4.31
CA VAL A 5 -3.44 0.46 4.36
C VAL A 5 -3.22 -0.92 3.76
N ILE A 6 -2.22 -1.08 2.91
CA ILE A 6 -1.73 -2.38 2.45
C ILE A 6 -0.55 -2.77 3.34
N ALA A 7 -0.68 -3.89 4.01
CA ALA A 7 0.37 -4.45 4.86
C ALA A 7 0.62 -5.93 4.55
N ALA A 8 1.66 -6.50 5.13
CA ALA A 8 1.96 -7.91 4.96
C ALA A 8 2.72 -8.44 6.19
N PRO A 9 2.73 -9.76 6.44
CA PRO A 9 3.45 -10.36 7.56
C PRO A 9 4.94 -10.05 7.56
N ARG A 10 5.55 -9.89 6.37
CA ARG A 10 6.99 -9.69 6.21
C ARG A 10 7.34 -8.98 4.90
N SER A 11 8.58 -8.54 4.78
CA SER A 11 9.14 -8.06 3.52
C SER A 11 9.12 -9.17 2.46
N GLY A 12 8.96 -8.80 1.19
CA GLY A 12 8.93 -9.76 0.08
C GLY A 12 7.59 -10.48 -0.13
N SER A 13 6.54 -10.20 0.66
CA SER A 13 5.19 -10.76 0.47
C SER A 13 4.44 -10.18 -0.75
N GLY A 14 5.01 -9.18 -1.44
CA GLY A 14 4.44 -8.60 -2.64
C GLY A 14 3.57 -7.36 -2.41
N LYS A 15 3.72 -6.65 -1.28
CA LYS A 15 3.00 -5.39 -1.02
C LYS A 15 3.08 -4.43 -2.21
N THR A 16 4.27 -4.06 -2.64
CA THR A 16 4.49 -3.11 -3.75
C THR A 16 3.84 -3.58 -5.04
N THR A 17 3.94 -4.89 -5.37
CA THR A 17 3.28 -5.44 -6.56
C THR A 17 1.77 -5.29 -6.49
N VAL A 18 1.17 -5.64 -5.34
CA VAL A 18 -0.27 -5.52 -5.12
C VAL A 18 -0.71 -4.06 -5.07
N THR A 19 0.06 -3.18 -4.42
CA THR A 19 -0.22 -1.74 -4.39
C THR A 19 -0.25 -1.15 -5.79
N CYS A 20 0.77 -1.43 -6.61
CA CYS A 20 0.82 -0.94 -8.00
C CYS A 20 -0.33 -1.49 -8.84
N ALA A 21 -0.68 -2.78 -8.67
CA ALA A 21 -1.81 -3.38 -9.37
C ALA A 21 -3.15 -2.74 -8.96
N LEU A 22 -3.36 -2.49 -7.66
CA LEU A 22 -4.55 -1.82 -7.15
C LEU A 22 -4.65 -0.37 -7.62
N LEU A 23 -3.57 0.40 -7.54
CA LEU A 23 -3.55 1.79 -8.02
C LEU A 23 -3.90 1.87 -9.51
N ALA A 24 -3.33 0.98 -10.33
CA ALA A 24 -3.64 0.93 -11.75
C ALA A 24 -5.08 0.47 -12.03
N ALA A 25 -5.61 -0.51 -11.27
CA ALA A 25 -6.99 -0.96 -11.39
C ALA A 25 -7.98 0.13 -10.97
N LEU A 26 -7.75 0.82 -9.85
CA LEU A 26 -8.56 1.95 -9.40
C LEU A 26 -8.61 3.05 -10.47
N LYS A 27 -7.47 3.37 -11.07
CA LYS A 27 -7.38 4.35 -12.17
C LYS A 27 -8.17 3.91 -13.41
N LYS A 28 -8.09 2.61 -13.80
CA LYS A 28 -8.90 2.03 -14.90
C LYS A 28 -10.40 2.12 -14.61
N ARG A 29 -10.81 2.04 -13.36
CA ARG A 29 -12.20 2.19 -12.92
C ARG A 29 -12.69 3.65 -12.90
N GLY A 30 -11.85 4.59 -13.33
CA GLY A 30 -12.16 6.02 -13.35
C GLY A 30 -12.08 6.70 -11.99
N MET A 31 -11.52 6.01 -10.99
CA MET A 31 -11.19 6.64 -9.72
C MET A 31 -9.87 7.40 -9.85
N ASP A 32 -9.74 8.47 -9.10
CA ASP A 32 -8.50 9.24 -8.99
C ASP A 32 -7.79 8.83 -7.69
N PRO A 33 -6.88 7.83 -7.71
CA PRO A 33 -6.22 7.37 -6.50
C PRO A 33 -5.04 8.28 -6.11
N CYS A 34 -4.89 8.52 -4.80
CA CYS A 34 -3.69 9.04 -4.17
C CYS A 34 -2.99 7.90 -3.42
N ALA A 35 -1.67 7.84 -3.49
CA ALA A 35 -0.87 6.84 -2.80
C ALA A 35 -0.02 7.46 -1.70
N PHE A 36 0.18 6.71 -0.61
CA PHE A 36 1.14 7.04 0.43
C PHE A 36 2.06 5.86 0.69
N LYS A 37 3.31 6.15 0.98
CA LYS A 37 4.29 5.17 1.45
C LYS A 37 4.64 5.43 2.91
N SER A 38 4.55 4.38 3.74
CA SER A 38 5.00 4.43 5.14
C SER A 38 6.52 4.52 5.20
N GLY A 39 7.02 5.48 5.99
CA GLY A 39 8.44 5.65 6.24
C GLY A 39 9.25 6.31 5.10
N PRO A 40 10.60 6.30 5.23
CA PRO A 40 11.50 7.07 4.36
C PRO A 40 11.87 6.31 3.07
N ASP A 41 10.88 5.88 2.32
CA ASP A 41 11.06 5.22 1.03
C ASP A 41 10.85 6.23 -0.11
N TYR A 42 11.90 6.52 -0.87
CA TYR A 42 11.83 7.43 -2.02
C TYR A 42 11.43 6.71 -3.31
N ILE A 43 11.70 5.41 -3.41
CA ILE A 43 11.62 4.65 -4.66
C ILE A 43 10.15 4.40 -5.04
N ASP A 44 9.34 3.87 -4.11
CA ASP A 44 7.95 3.54 -4.39
C ASP A 44 7.11 4.78 -4.76
N PRO A 45 7.18 5.93 -4.04
CA PRO A 45 6.49 7.14 -4.46
C PRO A 45 6.93 7.69 -5.82
N MET A 46 8.23 7.65 -6.12
CA MET A 46 8.73 8.04 -7.44
C MET A 46 8.16 7.14 -8.54
N PHE A 47 8.11 5.83 -8.29
CA PHE A 47 7.56 4.86 -9.22
C PHE A 47 6.06 5.09 -9.46
N HIS A 48 5.28 5.32 -8.41
CA HIS A 48 3.85 5.63 -8.53
C HIS A 48 3.62 6.85 -9.40
N ARG A 49 4.41 7.91 -9.22
CA ARG A 49 4.29 9.14 -10.03
C ARG A 49 4.76 8.94 -11.46
N SER A 50 5.93 8.35 -11.67
CA SER A 50 6.55 8.29 -13.02
C SER A 50 5.96 7.20 -13.91
N VAL A 51 5.57 6.04 -13.35
CA VAL A 51 5.08 4.89 -14.12
C VAL A 51 3.56 4.84 -14.17
N LEU A 52 2.89 5.10 -13.03
CA LEU A 52 1.43 5.00 -12.94
C LEU A 52 0.73 6.35 -13.14
N GLY A 53 1.47 7.48 -13.06
CA GLY A 53 0.88 8.81 -13.06
C GLY A 53 -0.11 8.98 -11.91
N VAL A 54 0.23 8.45 -10.72
CA VAL A 54 -0.54 8.52 -9.49
C VAL A 54 0.20 9.43 -8.51
N GLU A 55 -0.50 10.40 -7.94
CA GLU A 55 0.06 11.24 -6.88
C GLU A 55 0.46 10.38 -5.69
N SER A 56 1.68 10.57 -5.17
CA SER A 56 2.22 9.72 -4.12
C SER A 56 3.17 10.47 -3.20
N HIS A 57 2.99 10.31 -1.90
CA HIS A 57 3.73 11.00 -0.83
C HIS A 57 4.20 10.01 0.24
N ASN A 58 5.04 10.50 1.17
CA ASN A 58 5.47 9.71 2.31
C ASN A 58 4.71 10.12 3.58
N LEU A 59 4.38 9.13 4.40
CA LEU A 59 3.89 9.32 5.76
C LEU A 59 4.86 8.66 6.73
N ASP A 60 5.67 9.47 7.39
CA ASP A 60 6.79 9.00 8.19
C ASP A 60 6.61 9.33 9.67
N LEU A 61 6.20 8.32 10.45
CA LEU A 61 6.03 8.42 11.91
C LEU A 61 7.36 8.40 12.67
N TYR A 62 8.48 8.12 11.99
CA TYR A 62 9.81 8.21 12.60
C TYR A 62 10.32 9.65 12.64
N LEU A 63 10.14 10.39 11.54
CA LEU A 63 10.60 11.78 11.39
C LEU A 63 9.54 12.79 11.83
N SER A 64 8.25 12.43 11.84
CA SER A 64 7.13 13.35 12.08
C SER A 64 6.25 12.88 13.22
N ALA A 65 5.67 13.84 13.97
CA ALA A 65 4.66 13.55 14.99
C ALA A 65 3.36 13.02 14.35
N LYS A 66 2.58 12.23 15.10
CA LYS A 66 1.29 11.67 14.63
C LYS A 66 0.34 12.75 14.06
N ASN A 67 0.28 13.92 14.70
CA ASN A 67 -0.59 15.00 14.21
C ASN A 67 -0.13 15.54 12.87
N THR A 68 1.17 15.74 12.67
CA THR A 68 1.74 16.16 11.37
C THR A 68 1.44 15.13 10.29
N VAL A 69 1.56 13.82 10.60
CA VAL A 69 1.22 12.75 9.65
C VAL A 69 -0.26 12.79 9.27
N ARG A 70 -1.17 13.02 10.24
CA ARG A 70 -2.62 13.19 9.99
C ARG A 70 -2.92 14.40 9.12
N GLU A 71 -2.26 15.52 9.37
CA GLU A 71 -2.41 16.75 8.59
C GLU A 71 -1.92 16.56 7.15
N LEU A 72 -0.74 15.95 6.95
CA LEU A 72 -0.22 15.62 5.62
C LEU A 72 -1.14 14.65 4.88
N TYR A 73 -1.63 13.60 5.58
CA TYR A 73 -2.59 12.67 5.01
C TYR A 73 -3.86 13.40 4.55
N ALA A 74 -4.47 14.23 5.41
CA ALA A 74 -5.68 14.95 5.09
C ALA A 74 -5.47 15.95 3.95
N TYR A 75 -4.32 16.62 3.92
CA TYR A 75 -3.97 17.58 2.89
C TYR A 75 -3.86 16.95 1.50
N TYR A 76 -3.08 15.88 1.38
CA TYR A 76 -2.85 15.22 0.09
C TYR A 76 -3.97 14.26 -0.33
N ALA A 77 -4.74 13.72 0.60
CA ALA A 77 -5.89 12.86 0.28
C ALA A 77 -7.10 13.65 -0.21
N ALA A 78 -7.12 14.97 0.01
CA ALA A 78 -8.26 15.81 -0.33
C ALA A 78 -8.51 15.85 -1.85
N GLY A 79 -9.77 15.59 -2.25
CA GLY A 79 -10.19 15.65 -3.66
C GLY A 79 -9.99 14.34 -4.44
N HIS A 80 -9.30 13.36 -3.90
CA HIS A 80 -9.12 12.06 -4.53
C HIS A 80 -10.31 11.12 -4.29
N GLY A 81 -10.52 10.16 -5.19
CA GLY A 81 -11.59 9.15 -5.08
C GLY A 81 -11.21 7.94 -4.23
N ALA A 82 -9.92 7.67 -4.12
CA ALA A 82 -9.37 6.56 -3.32
C ALA A 82 -8.00 6.93 -2.73
N VAL A 83 -7.67 6.37 -1.56
CA VAL A 83 -6.38 6.53 -0.91
C VAL A 83 -5.81 5.18 -0.53
N VAL A 84 -4.61 4.89 -0.98
CA VAL A 84 -3.89 3.65 -0.71
C VAL A 84 -2.58 3.96 0.01
N CYS A 85 -2.46 3.52 1.27
CA CYS A 85 -1.24 3.65 2.04
C CYS A 85 -0.46 2.33 1.99
N GLU A 86 0.74 2.31 1.43
CA GLU A 86 1.59 1.12 1.44
C GLU A 86 2.48 1.09 2.68
N GLY A 87 2.36 0.03 3.48
CA GLY A 87 3.22 -0.23 4.63
C GLY A 87 4.64 -0.64 4.23
N ALA A 88 5.61 -0.34 5.08
CA ALA A 88 6.98 -0.82 4.96
C ALA A 88 7.18 -2.11 5.78
N MET A 89 8.17 -2.93 5.41
CA MET A 89 8.58 -4.15 6.14
C MET A 89 7.43 -5.11 6.47
N GLY A 90 7.49 -5.80 7.60
CA GLY A 90 6.36 -6.53 8.16
C GLY A 90 5.40 -5.61 8.91
N PHE A 91 4.17 -6.07 9.11
CA PHE A 91 3.07 -5.24 9.63
C PHE A 91 3.39 -4.56 10.97
N TYR A 92 4.04 -5.28 11.87
CA TYR A 92 4.43 -4.78 13.19
C TYR A 92 5.90 -4.38 13.29
N ASP A 93 6.68 -4.54 12.20
CA ASP A 93 8.09 -4.20 12.19
C ASP A 93 8.27 -2.69 12.09
N GLY A 94 8.87 -2.10 13.10
CA GLY A 94 9.13 -0.67 13.18
C GLY A 94 10.58 -0.36 13.55
N GLN A 95 10.78 0.73 14.25
CA GLN A 95 12.10 1.17 14.67
C GLN A 95 12.75 0.16 15.63
N GLY A 96 13.88 -0.38 15.25
CA GLY A 96 14.60 -1.40 16.03
C GLY A 96 13.74 -2.66 16.19
N LEU A 97 13.52 -3.11 17.42
CA LEU A 97 12.68 -4.27 17.75
C LEU A 97 11.35 -3.84 18.39
N THR A 98 10.74 -2.79 17.87
CA THR A 98 9.49 -2.22 18.38
C THR A 98 8.45 -2.07 17.26
N THR A 99 7.20 -1.81 17.62
CA THR A 99 6.14 -1.47 16.67
C THR A 99 6.09 0.01 16.31
N ARG A 100 7.02 0.83 16.83
CA ARG A 100 7.06 2.27 16.58
C ARG A 100 7.39 2.54 15.10
N ALA A 101 6.64 3.44 14.48
CA ALA A 101 6.72 3.77 13.05
C ALA A 101 6.49 2.58 12.09
N SER A 102 5.83 1.51 12.57
CA SER A 102 5.43 0.38 11.75
C SER A 102 4.19 0.72 10.88
N ALA A 103 3.86 -0.17 9.95
CA ALA A 103 2.62 -0.08 9.18
C ALA A 103 1.37 -0.16 10.08
N TRP A 104 1.43 -0.93 11.16
CA TRP A 104 0.37 -0.96 12.18
C TRP A 104 0.19 0.41 12.85
N GLU A 105 1.28 1.05 13.31
CA GLU A 105 1.18 2.36 13.95
C GLU A 105 0.64 3.44 12.99
N LEU A 106 0.94 3.32 11.69
CA LEU A 106 0.37 4.21 10.68
C LEU A 106 -1.14 3.98 10.53
N ALA A 107 -1.59 2.72 10.44
CA ALA A 107 -3.01 2.39 10.37
C ALA A 107 -3.77 2.88 11.61
N ASP A 108 -3.20 2.66 12.81
CA ASP A 108 -3.73 3.14 14.10
C ASP A 108 -3.78 4.68 14.17
N ALA A 109 -2.72 5.35 13.72
CA ALA A 109 -2.67 6.81 13.71
C ALA A 109 -3.72 7.44 12.80
N LEU A 110 -4.08 6.80 11.69
CA LEU A 110 -5.01 7.29 10.69
C LEU A 110 -6.42 6.68 10.83
N ASP A 111 -6.62 5.72 11.73
CA ASP A 111 -7.84 4.92 11.87
C ASP A 111 -8.29 4.28 10.55
N LEU A 112 -7.35 3.67 9.84
CA LEU A 112 -7.60 3.07 8.53
C LEU A 112 -7.66 1.54 8.59
N PRO A 113 -8.58 0.91 7.85
CA PRO A 113 -8.61 -0.53 7.68
C PRO A 113 -7.36 -1.01 6.94
N VAL A 114 -6.88 -2.19 7.33
CA VAL A 114 -5.71 -2.83 6.75
C VAL A 114 -6.12 -4.00 5.87
N LEU A 115 -5.65 -4.01 4.63
CA LEU A 115 -5.68 -5.17 3.75
C LEU A 115 -4.37 -5.93 3.90
N LEU A 116 -4.45 -7.14 4.45
CA LEU A 116 -3.28 -7.97 4.68
C LEU A 116 -2.95 -8.80 3.43
N VAL A 117 -1.84 -8.49 2.79
CA VAL A 117 -1.31 -9.23 1.64
C VAL A 117 -0.48 -10.40 2.12
N VAL A 118 -0.90 -11.62 1.81
CA VAL A 118 -0.20 -12.85 2.21
C VAL A 118 0.12 -13.74 1.01
N GLN A 119 1.24 -14.43 1.06
CA GLN A 119 1.62 -15.45 0.09
C GLN A 119 1.39 -16.84 0.70
N PRO A 120 0.52 -17.68 0.11
CA PRO A 120 0.24 -19.02 0.61
C PRO A 120 1.33 -20.03 0.18
N LYS A 121 2.60 -19.65 0.26
CA LYS A 121 3.73 -20.45 -0.18
C LYS A 121 4.08 -21.51 0.87
N GLY A 122 3.76 -22.79 0.57
CA GLY A 122 4.10 -23.91 1.44
C GLY A 122 3.30 -23.95 2.76
N ALA A 123 2.19 -23.20 2.85
CA ALA A 123 1.33 -23.17 4.04
C ALA A 123 -0.15 -23.28 3.65
N SER A 124 -0.94 -23.89 4.51
CA SER A 124 -2.41 -23.97 4.42
C SER A 124 -3.02 -23.57 5.76
N VAL A 125 -3.31 -24.51 6.65
CA VAL A 125 -3.85 -24.19 8.00
C VAL A 125 -2.86 -23.32 8.82
N THR A 126 -1.56 -23.53 8.68
CA THR A 126 -0.54 -22.68 9.31
C THR A 126 -0.67 -21.21 8.91
N LEU A 127 -1.12 -20.91 7.68
CA LEU A 127 -1.37 -19.55 7.24
C LEU A 127 -2.48 -18.87 8.05
N ALA A 128 -3.54 -19.61 8.38
CA ALA A 128 -4.60 -19.10 9.25
C ALA A 128 -4.07 -18.77 10.65
N ALA A 129 -3.24 -19.63 11.22
CA ALA A 129 -2.62 -19.38 12.53
C ALA A 129 -1.68 -18.16 12.50
N GLU A 130 -0.91 -17.95 11.41
CA GLU A 130 -0.10 -16.75 11.22
C GLU A 130 -0.96 -15.49 11.18
N ILE A 131 -2.06 -15.52 10.42
CA ILE A 131 -2.99 -14.37 10.31
C ILE A 131 -3.66 -14.09 11.65
N GLN A 132 -4.17 -15.13 12.35
CA GLN A 132 -4.74 -14.97 13.68
C GLN A 132 -3.75 -14.33 14.66
N GLY A 133 -2.47 -14.78 14.62
CA GLY A 133 -1.40 -14.18 15.41
C GLY A 133 -1.25 -12.68 15.14
N LEU A 134 -1.32 -12.25 13.88
CA LEU A 134 -1.27 -10.83 13.52
C LEU A 134 -2.52 -10.07 13.98
N VAL A 135 -3.71 -10.65 13.82
CA VAL A 135 -4.98 -10.03 14.24
C VAL A 135 -5.01 -9.78 15.74
N HIS A 136 -4.50 -10.72 16.54
CA HIS A 136 -4.59 -10.65 18.01
C HIS A 136 -3.34 -10.14 18.71
N PHE A 137 -2.26 -9.82 17.97
CA PHE A 137 -1.02 -9.32 18.58
C PHE A 137 -1.16 -7.96 19.26
N LYS A 138 -2.06 -7.11 18.74
CA LYS A 138 -2.46 -5.84 19.35
C LYS A 138 -3.96 -5.81 19.56
N PRO A 139 -4.48 -5.04 20.54
CA PRO A 139 -5.92 -4.94 20.80
C PRO A 139 -6.71 -4.54 19.56
N GLU A 140 -6.16 -3.61 18.77
CA GLU A 140 -6.75 -3.15 17.52
C GLU A 140 -5.70 -3.29 16.41
N SER A 141 -5.82 -4.36 15.64
CA SER A 141 -4.92 -4.59 14.50
C SER A 141 -5.33 -3.81 13.27
N HIS A 142 -6.58 -3.36 13.19
CA HIS A 142 -7.21 -2.76 12.01
C HIS A 142 -7.26 -3.68 10.77
N ILE A 143 -6.84 -4.95 10.87
CA ILE A 143 -6.90 -5.89 9.76
C ILE A 143 -8.37 -6.18 9.44
N ALA A 144 -8.82 -5.76 8.25
CA ALA A 144 -10.21 -5.85 7.82
C ALA A 144 -10.43 -6.89 6.71
N GLY A 145 -9.37 -7.27 6.01
CA GLY A 145 -9.49 -8.25 4.92
C GLY A 145 -8.14 -8.81 4.48
N ILE A 146 -8.20 -9.91 3.74
CA ILE A 146 -7.04 -10.66 3.27
C ILE A 146 -7.02 -10.66 1.75
N LEU A 147 -5.84 -10.46 1.17
CA LEU A 147 -5.59 -10.60 -0.26
C LEU A 147 -4.43 -11.58 -0.49
N LEU A 148 -4.66 -12.63 -1.28
CA LEU A 148 -3.65 -13.63 -1.56
C LEU A 148 -2.79 -13.20 -2.74
N ASN A 149 -1.48 -13.13 -2.57
CA ASN A 149 -0.53 -12.81 -3.63
C ASN A 149 0.23 -14.07 -4.07
N ASP A 150 0.60 -14.14 -5.35
CA ASP A 150 1.29 -15.30 -5.97
C ASP A 150 0.49 -16.60 -5.74
N CYS A 151 -0.84 -16.52 -5.87
CA CYS A 151 -1.79 -17.58 -5.58
C CYS A 151 -2.52 -18.01 -6.84
N SER A 152 -2.59 -19.32 -7.11
CA SER A 152 -3.40 -19.84 -8.21
C SER A 152 -4.88 -19.89 -7.84
N GLU A 153 -5.77 -19.84 -8.85
CA GLU A 153 -7.22 -19.96 -8.65
C GLU A 153 -7.61 -21.21 -7.86
N LYS A 154 -7.00 -22.36 -8.19
CA LYS A 154 -7.26 -23.62 -7.47
C LYS A 154 -6.92 -23.49 -5.99
N LEU A 155 -5.78 -22.91 -5.67
CA LEU A 155 -5.33 -22.73 -4.28
C LEU A 155 -6.22 -21.71 -3.56
N PHE A 156 -6.58 -20.61 -4.22
CA PHE A 156 -7.52 -19.62 -3.69
C PHE A 156 -8.87 -20.25 -3.30
N ARG A 157 -9.47 -21.06 -4.18
CA ARG A 157 -10.73 -21.73 -3.90
C ARG A 157 -10.68 -22.68 -2.69
N MET A 158 -9.51 -23.27 -2.44
CA MET A 158 -9.28 -24.12 -1.27
C MET A 158 -9.06 -23.32 0.01
N LEU A 159 -8.26 -22.24 -0.08
CA LEU A 159 -7.86 -21.47 1.09
C LEU A 159 -8.93 -20.47 1.55
N LYS A 160 -9.70 -19.89 0.64
CA LYS A 160 -10.71 -18.88 0.99
C LYS A 160 -11.64 -19.33 2.12
N PRO A 161 -12.40 -20.43 2.00
CA PRO A 161 -13.32 -20.86 3.07
C PRO A 161 -12.59 -21.20 4.37
N LEU A 162 -11.39 -21.77 4.30
CA LEU A 162 -10.56 -22.08 5.47
C LEU A 162 -10.17 -20.79 6.20
N LEU A 163 -9.59 -19.84 5.49
CA LEU A 163 -9.11 -18.59 6.08
C LEU A 163 -10.28 -17.77 6.65
N GLU A 164 -11.39 -17.67 5.94
CA GLU A 164 -12.57 -16.95 6.41
C GLU A 164 -13.16 -17.58 7.68
N THR A 165 -13.21 -18.91 7.75
CA THR A 165 -13.71 -19.64 8.94
C THR A 165 -12.78 -19.45 10.14
N GLU A 166 -11.47 -19.60 9.94
CA GLU A 166 -10.50 -19.59 11.04
C GLU A 166 -10.19 -18.16 11.53
N THR A 167 -10.20 -17.17 10.64
CA THR A 167 -9.80 -15.80 11.01
C THR A 167 -10.98 -14.85 11.23
N GLY A 168 -12.16 -15.18 10.74
CA GLY A 168 -13.32 -14.29 10.71
C GLY A 168 -13.18 -13.12 9.74
N LEU A 169 -12.13 -13.08 8.92
CA LEU A 169 -11.85 -12.01 7.98
C LEU A 169 -12.24 -12.43 6.55
N PRO A 170 -12.83 -11.55 5.75
CA PRO A 170 -13.09 -11.84 4.34
C PRO A 170 -11.78 -11.98 3.55
N VAL A 171 -11.71 -12.98 2.68
CA VAL A 171 -10.65 -13.13 1.68
C VAL A 171 -11.13 -12.52 0.38
N LEU A 172 -10.65 -11.31 0.11
CA LEU A 172 -11.15 -10.43 -0.96
C LEU A 172 -10.83 -10.93 -2.36
N GLY A 173 -9.76 -11.68 -2.51
CA GLY A 173 -9.34 -12.14 -3.82
C GLY A 173 -7.89 -12.59 -3.84
N TYR A 174 -7.36 -12.72 -5.06
CA TYR A 174 -5.98 -13.14 -5.25
C TYR A 174 -5.35 -12.50 -6.48
N LEU A 175 -4.04 -12.31 -6.41
CA LEU A 175 -3.20 -11.97 -7.55
C LEU A 175 -2.44 -13.23 -7.98
N PRO A 176 -2.66 -13.74 -9.21
CA PRO A 176 -1.95 -14.91 -9.70
C PRO A 176 -0.48 -14.58 -9.99
N ARG A 177 0.36 -15.62 -10.01
CA ARG A 177 1.73 -15.47 -10.47
C ARG A 177 1.75 -15.21 -11.98
N LEU A 178 2.29 -14.08 -12.38
CA LEU A 178 2.44 -13.68 -13.78
C LEU A 178 3.93 -13.54 -14.13
N PRO A 179 4.57 -14.58 -14.69
CA PRO A 179 6.00 -14.53 -15.01
C PRO A 179 6.38 -13.38 -15.95
N GLN A 180 5.46 -13.02 -16.87
CA GLN A 180 5.64 -11.91 -17.82
C GLN A 180 5.51 -10.52 -17.18
N ALA A 181 4.97 -10.43 -15.97
CA ALA A 181 4.73 -9.17 -15.25
C ALA A 181 5.59 -9.03 -13.97
N VAL A 182 6.69 -9.75 -13.90
CA VAL A 182 7.61 -9.64 -12.75
C VAL A 182 8.27 -8.28 -12.75
N VAL A 183 8.00 -7.51 -11.69
CA VAL A 183 8.65 -6.22 -11.41
C VAL A 183 9.71 -6.46 -10.32
N LYS A 184 10.98 -6.27 -10.67
CA LYS A 184 12.08 -6.38 -9.70
C LYS A 184 12.13 -5.10 -8.87
N SER A 185 11.82 -5.20 -7.59
CA SER A 185 11.71 -4.06 -6.67
C SER A 185 12.97 -3.17 -6.57
N ARG A 186 14.15 -3.71 -6.78
CA ARG A 186 15.43 -2.99 -6.65
C ARG A 186 15.77 -2.03 -7.80
N HIS A 187 14.97 -1.98 -8.87
CA HIS A 187 15.26 -1.21 -10.08
C HIS A 187 14.23 -0.09 -10.34
N LEU A 188 13.38 0.22 -9.37
CA LEU A 188 12.26 1.14 -9.57
C LEU A 188 12.66 2.64 -9.62
N GLY A 189 13.87 3.00 -9.17
CA GLY A 189 14.23 4.40 -8.94
C GLY A 189 14.97 5.12 -10.08
N LEU A 190 15.59 4.40 -11.03
CA LEU A 190 16.44 5.01 -12.07
C LEU A 190 16.19 4.28 -13.41
N LYS A 191 15.20 4.72 -14.19
CA LYS A 191 14.81 4.01 -15.41
C LYS A 191 14.68 4.94 -16.62
N THR A 192 15.12 4.44 -17.77
CA THR A 192 14.93 5.11 -19.06
C THR A 192 13.45 5.12 -19.49
N ALA A 193 13.08 6.01 -20.40
CA ALA A 193 11.72 6.09 -20.92
C ALA A 193 11.20 4.75 -21.49
N GLY A 194 12.07 3.94 -22.12
CA GLY A 194 11.71 2.62 -22.63
C GLY A 194 11.40 1.61 -21.53
N GLU A 195 12.18 1.64 -20.45
CA GLU A 195 11.94 0.81 -19.27
C GLU A 195 10.65 1.19 -18.54
N ILE A 196 10.29 2.48 -18.54
CA ILE A 196 9.00 2.98 -17.98
C ILE A 196 7.83 2.38 -18.77
N THR A 197 7.92 2.33 -20.10
CA THR A 197 6.86 1.75 -20.95
C THR A 197 6.67 0.26 -20.67
N ASP A 198 7.75 -0.52 -20.57
CA ASP A 198 7.70 -1.94 -20.24
C ASP A 198 7.08 -2.17 -18.84
N LEU A 199 7.43 -1.32 -17.86
CA LEU A 199 6.87 -1.39 -16.52
C LEU A 199 5.37 -1.06 -16.50
N ALA A 200 4.95 -0.01 -17.18
CA ALA A 200 3.53 0.35 -17.27
C ALA A 200 2.70 -0.79 -17.90
N GLN A 201 3.23 -1.46 -18.93
CA GLN A 201 2.58 -2.62 -19.52
C GLN A 201 2.49 -3.79 -18.55
N LYS A 202 3.57 -4.10 -17.81
CA LYS A 202 3.58 -5.15 -16.78
C LYS A 202 2.57 -4.89 -15.67
N ILE A 203 2.53 -3.64 -15.19
CA ILE A 203 1.54 -3.24 -14.16
C ILE A 203 0.12 -3.32 -14.74
N GLY A 204 -0.08 -2.97 -16.01
CA GLY A 204 -1.36 -3.16 -16.70
C GLY A 204 -1.86 -4.60 -16.65
N LEU A 205 -0.98 -5.58 -16.90
CA LEU A 205 -1.31 -7.01 -16.80
C LEU A 205 -1.65 -7.44 -15.37
N LEU A 206 -0.91 -6.92 -14.38
CA LEU A 206 -1.20 -7.18 -12.96
C LEU A 206 -2.55 -6.58 -12.55
N ALA A 207 -2.85 -5.37 -13.02
CA ALA A 207 -4.13 -4.70 -12.76
C ALA A 207 -5.31 -5.47 -13.36
N ASP A 208 -5.19 -5.95 -14.60
CA ASP A 208 -6.24 -6.74 -15.25
C ASP A 208 -6.48 -8.07 -14.54
N ALA A 209 -5.40 -8.73 -14.10
CA ALA A 209 -5.51 -9.95 -13.32
C ALA A 209 -6.14 -9.72 -11.95
N LEU A 210 -5.82 -8.62 -11.30
CA LEU A 210 -6.43 -8.25 -10.01
C LEU A 210 -7.89 -7.86 -10.19
N GLU A 211 -8.22 -7.06 -11.21
CA GLU A 211 -9.59 -6.66 -11.56
C GLU A 211 -10.51 -7.88 -11.72
N ALA A 212 -10.02 -8.91 -12.38
CA ALA A 212 -10.78 -10.14 -12.62
C ALA A 212 -10.96 -11.03 -11.38
N ASN A 213 -10.13 -10.88 -10.34
CA ASN A 213 -10.04 -11.80 -9.22
C ASN A 213 -10.26 -11.14 -7.85
N LEU A 214 -10.69 -9.89 -7.80
CA LEU A 214 -10.95 -9.13 -6.57
C LEU A 214 -12.45 -8.90 -6.38
N ASP A 215 -12.94 -9.15 -5.20
CA ASP A 215 -14.29 -8.77 -4.77
C ASP A 215 -14.31 -7.26 -4.44
N TRP A 216 -14.58 -6.46 -5.46
CA TRP A 216 -14.63 -5.02 -5.37
C TRP A 216 -15.72 -4.51 -4.43
N ALA A 217 -16.87 -5.19 -4.38
CA ALA A 217 -17.98 -4.78 -3.52
C ALA A 217 -17.61 -4.91 -2.04
N THR A 218 -16.99 -6.02 -1.67
CA THR A 218 -16.50 -6.23 -0.31
C THR A 218 -15.35 -5.29 0.01
N LEU A 219 -14.40 -5.07 -0.92
CA LEU A 219 -13.31 -4.10 -0.74
C LEU A 219 -13.85 -2.70 -0.46
N GLU A 220 -14.79 -2.22 -1.28
CA GLU A 220 -15.41 -0.90 -1.10
C GLU A 220 -16.12 -0.80 0.25
N ALA A 221 -16.95 -1.77 0.61
CA ALA A 221 -17.66 -1.79 1.89
C ALA A 221 -16.71 -1.74 3.11
N LEU A 222 -15.58 -2.42 3.06
CA LEU A 222 -14.58 -2.43 4.14
C LEU A 222 -13.78 -1.14 4.23
N THR A 223 -13.56 -0.46 3.12
CA THR A 223 -12.61 0.66 3.02
C THR A 223 -13.28 2.02 2.85
N GLU A 224 -14.59 2.07 2.66
CA GLU A 224 -15.31 3.32 2.55
C GLU A 224 -15.26 4.10 3.87
N ARG A 225 -14.79 5.33 3.79
CA ARG A 225 -14.68 6.28 4.90
C ARG A 225 -15.07 7.68 4.42
N PRO A 226 -15.53 8.56 5.32
CA PRO A 226 -15.68 9.98 5.01
C PRO A 226 -14.35 10.55 4.50
N ALA A 227 -14.41 11.43 3.51
CA ALA A 227 -13.21 12.14 3.06
C ALA A 227 -12.60 12.92 4.23
N PRO A 228 -11.27 12.97 4.37
CA PRO A 228 -10.63 13.80 5.38
C PRO A 228 -11.08 15.26 5.23
N ALA A 229 -11.27 15.93 6.36
CA ALA A 229 -11.57 17.35 6.34
C ALA A 229 -10.41 18.10 5.67
N PRO A 230 -10.69 19.03 4.73
CA PRO A 230 -9.63 19.82 4.10
C PRO A 230 -8.84 20.57 5.17
N VAL A 231 -7.52 20.44 5.14
CA VAL A 231 -6.62 21.20 5.99
C VAL A 231 -5.84 22.19 5.12
N PRO A 232 -5.56 23.41 5.59
CA PRO A 232 -4.71 24.33 4.85
C PRO A 232 -3.30 23.73 4.73
N PRO A 233 -2.54 24.10 3.67
CA PRO A 233 -1.15 23.71 3.57
C PRO A 233 -0.40 24.14 4.83
N PRO A 234 0.59 23.33 5.29
CA PRO A 234 1.39 23.70 6.46
C PRO A 234 1.96 25.10 6.26
N ALA A 235 1.72 25.99 7.22
CA ALA A 235 2.25 27.33 7.18
C ALA A 235 3.78 27.27 7.25
N LEU A 236 4.45 27.45 6.10
CA LEU A 236 5.89 27.64 6.07
C LEU A 236 6.18 29.00 6.70
N GLN A 237 6.82 29.00 7.86
CA GLN A 237 7.42 30.21 8.38
C GLN A 237 8.56 30.58 7.45
N THR A 238 8.28 31.53 6.53
CA THR A 238 9.30 32.04 5.62
C THR A 238 10.26 32.93 6.40
N ALA A 239 11.36 32.37 6.84
CA ALA A 239 12.42 33.09 7.55
C ALA A 239 13.28 33.99 6.62
N GLY A 240 12.85 34.27 5.40
CA GLY A 240 13.61 35.02 4.42
C GLY A 240 14.90 34.31 3.91
N VAL A 241 15.04 33.04 4.24
CA VAL A 241 16.18 32.21 3.81
C VAL A 241 15.91 31.65 2.42
N ARG A 242 16.87 31.78 1.51
CA ARG A 242 16.83 31.08 0.21
C ARG A 242 17.44 29.69 0.38
N ILE A 243 16.70 28.67 0.00
CA ILE A 243 17.18 27.28 -0.02
C ILE A 243 17.34 26.88 -1.48
N ALA A 244 18.56 26.50 -1.88
CA ALA A 244 18.82 25.89 -3.18
C ALA A 244 18.78 24.36 -3.03
N VAL A 245 17.97 23.69 -3.84
CA VAL A 245 17.89 22.23 -3.88
C VAL A 245 18.41 21.76 -5.22
N ALA A 246 19.45 20.91 -5.22
CA ALA A 246 19.88 20.23 -6.43
C ALA A 246 18.85 19.16 -6.79
N GLN A 247 18.38 19.18 -8.02
CA GLN A 247 17.39 18.21 -8.51
C GLN A 247 17.71 17.84 -9.96
N ASP A 248 18.19 16.62 -10.15
CA ASP A 248 18.47 16.01 -11.45
C ASP A 248 18.39 14.48 -11.32
N GLU A 249 18.86 13.74 -12.33
CA GLU A 249 18.88 12.26 -12.31
C GLU A 249 19.74 11.67 -11.18
N ALA A 250 20.75 12.39 -10.68
CA ALA A 250 21.61 11.97 -9.57
C ALA A 250 21.08 12.43 -8.21
N PHE A 251 20.36 13.57 -8.16
CA PHE A 251 19.80 14.19 -6.96
C PHE A 251 18.26 14.12 -7.00
N CYS A 252 17.70 12.90 -7.02
CA CYS A 252 16.26 12.67 -7.16
C CYS A 252 15.59 12.13 -5.88
N PHE A 253 16.35 11.78 -4.85
CA PHE A 253 15.79 11.25 -3.60
C PHE A 253 15.37 12.39 -2.65
N ALA A 254 14.17 12.88 -2.86
CA ALA A 254 13.54 13.86 -2.00
C ALA A 254 12.08 13.48 -1.74
N TYR A 255 11.54 13.86 -0.59
CA TYR A 255 10.10 13.83 -0.39
C TYR A 255 9.44 14.87 -1.29
N ALA A 256 8.27 14.50 -1.83
CA ALA A 256 7.48 15.40 -2.68
C ALA A 256 6.64 16.33 -1.82
#